data_053323f7fbc8ae261439e0ac0aa12b08
#
_entry.id   053323f7fbc8ae261439e0ac0aa12b08
#
_cell.length_a   1.000
_cell.length_b   1.000
_cell.length_c   1.000
_cell.angle_alpha   90.00
_cell.angle_beta   90.00
_cell.angle_gamma   90.00
#
_symmetry.space_group_name_H-M   'P 1'
#
loop_
_entity.id
_entity.type
_entity.pdbx_description
1 polymer ?
#
loop_
_entity_poly.entity_id
_entity_poly.type
_entity_poly.pdbx_seq_one_letter_code
_entity_poly.pdbx_strand_id
1 'polypeptide(L)'
;MTKSIATASINRETAVALIDAALAAARAIGIPAAVAVVDATGNLRAFERTDDAPFLTVDVAIDKAWSSASFGFPTHVWNDYVTNDPKAVSYTHLTLPTTPY
;
A
#
# COMPACT_ATOMS: atom_id res chain seq x y z
N MET A 1 15.37 28.82 18.08
CA MET A 1 14.24 28.10 17.49
C MET A 1 14.70 27.44 16.19
N THR A 2 14.44 26.15 16.04
CA THR A 2 14.74 25.45 14.81
C THR A 2 13.66 25.71 13.76
N LYS A 3 14.06 25.78 12.50
CA LYS A 3 13.15 26.00 11.37
C LYS A 3 12.88 24.73 10.58
N SER A 4 13.32 23.60 11.10
CA SER A 4 13.18 22.32 10.44
C SER A 4 12.93 21.22 11.46
N ILE A 5 12.40 20.10 10.96
CA ILE A 5 12.20 18.89 11.76
C ILE A 5 12.96 17.75 11.10
N ALA A 6 13.43 16.81 11.94
CA ALA A 6 14.05 15.60 11.42
C ALA A 6 12.96 14.64 10.99
N THR A 7 13.13 14.05 9.81
CA THR A 7 12.20 13.04 9.29
C THR A 7 13.00 11.85 8.79
N ALA A 8 12.32 10.72 8.68
CA ALA A 8 12.88 9.51 8.10
C ALA A 8 11.92 8.97 7.06
N SER A 9 12.46 8.32 6.04
CA SER A 9 11.68 7.72 4.98
C SER A 9 12.39 6.46 4.49
N ILE A 10 11.62 5.61 3.80
CA ILE A 10 12.16 4.35 3.28
C ILE A 10 13.14 4.60 2.15
N ASN A 11 14.24 3.85 2.13
CA ASN A 11 15.17 3.91 1.01
C ASN A 11 14.78 2.92 -0.09
N ARG A 12 15.46 3.00 -1.25
CA ARG A 12 15.16 2.18 -2.40
C ARG A 12 15.34 0.68 -2.11
N GLU A 13 16.43 0.33 -1.48
CA GLU A 13 16.77 -1.08 -1.22
C GLU A 13 15.73 -1.75 -0.34
N THR A 14 15.26 -1.05 0.67
CA THR A 14 14.21 -1.56 1.56
C THR A 14 12.86 -1.64 0.83
N ALA A 15 12.54 -0.65 0.00
CA ALA A 15 11.30 -0.65 -0.78
C ALA A 15 11.27 -1.86 -1.72
N VAL A 16 12.36 -2.16 -2.42
CA VAL A 16 12.45 -3.33 -3.29
C VAL A 16 12.34 -4.61 -2.50
N ALA A 17 12.99 -4.69 -1.33
CA ALA A 17 12.93 -5.88 -0.48
C ALA A 17 11.50 -6.16 0.00
N LEU A 18 10.73 -5.12 0.32
CA LEU A 18 9.32 -5.27 0.71
C LEU A 18 8.48 -5.82 -0.46
N ILE A 19 8.70 -5.33 -1.66
CA ILE A 19 8.02 -5.84 -2.86
C ILE A 19 8.31 -7.33 -3.04
N ASP A 20 9.59 -7.72 -2.98
CA ASP A 20 9.98 -9.11 -3.18
C ASP A 20 9.37 -10.02 -2.11
N ALA A 21 9.37 -9.58 -0.85
CA ALA A 21 8.81 -10.36 0.25
C ALA A 21 7.28 -10.51 0.09
N ALA A 22 6.59 -9.45 -0.27
CA ALA A 22 5.13 -9.49 -0.45
C ALA A 22 4.73 -10.38 -1.62
N LEU A 23 5.44 -10.31 -2.75
CA LEU A 23 5.17 -11.17 -3.89
C LEU A 23 5.49 -12.63 -3.61
N ALA A 24 6.56 -12.91 -2.87
CA ALA A 24 6.88 -14.27 -2.45
C ALA A 24 5.78 -14.84 -1.56
N ALA A 25 5.25 -14.04 -0.63
CA ALA A 25 4.13 -14.46 0.22
C ALA A 25 2.86 -14.75 -0.59
N ALA A 26 2.52 -13.88 -1.54
CA ALA A 26 1.36 -14.08 -2.40
C ALA A 26 1.50 -15.34 -3.25
N ARG A 27 2.70 -15.58 -3.78
CA ARG A 27 2.99 -16.77 -4.58
C ARG A 27 2.86 -18.04 -3.75
N ALA A 28 3.30 -17.99 -2.49
CA ALA A 28 3.25 -19.15 -1.59
C ALA A 28 1.82 -19.61 -1.31
N ILE A 29 0.86 -18.69 -1.29
CA ILE A 29 -0.55 -19.01 -1.06
C ILE A 29 -1.37 -19.00 -2.36
N GLY A 30 -0.73 -18.74 -3.50
CA GLY A 30 -1.36 -18.86 -4.82
C GLY A 30 -2.42 -17.81 -5.13
N ILE A 31 -2.26 -16.58 -4.63
CA ILE A 31 -3.19 -15.48 -4.91
C ILE A 31 -2.57 -14.44 -5.83
N PRO A 32 -3.37 -13.79 -6.70
CA PRO A 32 -2.91 -12.61 -7.40
C PRO A 32 -2.71 -11.45 -6.43
N ALA A 33 -1.73 -10.61 -6.71
CA ALA A 33 -1.42 -9.49 -5.82
C ALA A 33 -0.88 -8.30 -6.59
N ALA A 34 -1.16 -7.12 -6.07
CA ALA A 34 -0.52 -5.87 -6.47
C ALA A 34 0.04 -5.22 -5.22
N VAL A 35 1.30 -4.79 -5.28
CA VAL A 35 2.03 -4.28 -4.13
C VAL A 35 2.60 -2.91 -4.47
N ALA A 36 2.31 -1.93 -3.66
CA ALA A 36 2.85 -0.57 -3.80
C ALA A 36 3.54 -0.18 -2.51
N VAL A 37 4.71 0.42 -2.63
CA VAL A 37 5.46 1.00 -1.51
C VAL A 37 5.62 2.49 -1.79
N VAL A 38 5.15 3.31 -0.86
CA VAL A 38 5.31 4.76 -0.93
C VAL A 38 6.24 5.23 0.19
N ASP A 39 6.86 6.38 -0.02
CA ASP A 39 7.70 6.98 1.02
C ASP A 39 6.88 7.78 2.03
N ALA A 40 7.55 8.40 3.00
CA ALA A 40 6.89 9.12 4.08
C ALA A 40 6.04 10.31 3.60
N THR A 41 6.28 10.79 2.39
CA THR A 41 5.53 11.90 1.79
C THR A 41 4.51 11.44 0.75
N GLY A 42 4.30 10.14 0.64
CA GLY A 42 3.29 9.56 -0.24
C GLY A 42 3.73 9.31 -1.68
N ASN A 43 5.00 9.54 -2.01
CA ASN A 43 5.51 9.30 -3.35
C ASN A 43 5.77 7.81 -3.57
N LEU A 44 5.38 7.33 -4.74
CA LEU A 44 5.61 5.92 -5.10
C LEU A 44 7.11 5.63 -5.21
N ARG A 45 7.58 4.60 -4.50
CA ARG A 45 8.97 4.18 -4.50
C ARG A 45 9.19 2.86 -5.23
N ALA A 46 8.22 1.94 -5.12
CA ALA A 46 8.29 0.66 -5.81
C ALA A 46 6.88 0.13 -6.01
N PHE A 47 6.68 -0.57 -7.12
CA PHE A 47 5.40 -1.19 -7.44
C PHE A 47 5.64 -2.44 -8.25
N GLU A 48 4.84 -3.48 -7.98
CA GLU A 48 4.78 -4.64 -8.84
C GLU A 48 3.45 -5.36 -8.64
N ARG A 49 3.00 -6.03 -9.69
CA ARG A 49 1.83 -6.89 -9.60
C ARG A 49 2.13 -8.24 -10.26
N THR A 50 1.44 -9.28 -9.80
CA THR A 50 1.50 -10.56 -10.48
C THR A 50 0.79 -10.45 -11.84
N ASP A 51 1.16 -11.32 -12.79
CA ASP A 51 0.64 -11.25 -14.15
C ASP A 51 -0.89 -11.43 -14.20
N ASP A 52 -1.43 -12.19 -13.25
CA ASP A 52 -2.86 -12.50 -13.18
C ASP A 52 -3.67 -11.48 -12.35
N ALA A 53 -3.02 -10.49 -11.76
CA ALA A 53 -3.74 -9.45 -11.03
C ALA A 53 -4.43 -8.49 -12.02
N PRO A 54 -5.71 -8.16 -11.80
CA PRO A 54 -6.41 -7.21 -12.68
C PRO A 54 -5.73 -5.84 -12.68
N PHE A 55 -5.76 -5.15 -13.83
CA PHE A 55 -5.09 -3.85 -13.92
C PHE A 55 -5.72 -2.79 -13.00
N LEU A 56 -6.96 -2.95 -12.59
CA LEU A 56 -7.58 -2.10 -11.56
C LEU A 56 -6.77 -2.06 -10.27
N THR A 57 -6.10 -3.18 -9.93
CA THR A 57 -5.34 -3.27 -8.68
C THR A 57 -4.13 -2.34 -8.63
N VAL A 58 -3.66 -1.82 -9.76
CA VAL A 58 -2.54 -0.88 -9.81
C VAL A 58 -2.90 0.39 -9.01
N ASP A 59 -3.98 1.05 -9.40
CA ASP A 59 -4.40 2.29 -8.75
C ASP A 59 -4.85 2.04 -7.32
N VAL A 60 -5.55 0.96 -7.07
CA VAL A 60 -6.05 0.62 -5.73
C VAL A 60 -4.89 0.39 -4.76
N ALA A 61 -3.87 -0.35 -5.17
CA ALA A 61 -2.71 -0.62 -4.31
C ALA A 61 -1.96 0.68 -3.99
N ILE A 62 -1.76 1.54 -4.97
CA ILE A 62 -1.10 2.82 -4.78
C ILE A 62 -1.90 3.72 -3.85
N ASP A 63 -3.22 3.79 -4.03
CA ASP A 63 -4.09 4.60 -3.18
C ASP A 63 -4.10 4.11 -1.74
N LYS A 64 -4.11 2.79 -1.52
CA LYS A 64 -4.06 2.23 -0.17
C LYS A 64 -2.73 2.54 0.51
N ALA A 65 -1.61 2.42 -0.20
CA ALA A 65 -0.29 2.76 0.33
C ALA A 65 -0.21 4.24 0.68
N TRP A 66 -0.71 5.10 -0.21
CA TRP A 66 -0.76 6.54 0.01
C TRP A 66 -1.59 6.89 1.25
N SER A 67 -2.76 6.28 1.40
CA SER A 67 -3.62 6.51 2.55
C SER A 67 -2.95 6.06 3.85
N SER A 68 -2.29 4.90 3.85
CA SER A 68 -1.57 4.41 5.02
C SER A 68 -0.45 5.36 5.44
N ALA A 69 0.33 5.85 4.47
CA ALA A 69 1.40 6.81 4.75
C ALA A 69 0.84 8.13 5.29
N SER A 70 -0.27 8.59 4.71
CA SER A 70 -0.90 9.84 5.09
C SER A 70 -1.42 9.82 6.53
N PHE A 71 -2.01 8.71 6.96
CA PHE A 71 -2.57 8.57 8.31
C PHE A 71 -1.60 7.95 9.30
N GLY A 72 -0.48 7.40 8.84
CA GLY A 72 0.54 6.83 9.70
C GLY A 72 0.15 5.50 10.34
N PHE A 73 -0.79 4.74 9.75
CA PHE A 73 -1.16 3.43 10.26
C PHE A 73 -1.26 2.39 9.13
N PRO A 74 -1.15 1.10 9.48
CA PRO A 74 -1.20 0.01 8.48
C PRO A 74 -2.54 -0.05 7.74
N THR A 75 -2.54 -0.66 6.56
CA THR A 75 -3.72 -0.72 5.70
C THR A 75 -4.89 -1.48 6.32
N HIS A 76 -4.63 -2.51 7.15
CA HIS A 76 -5.73 -3.21 7.81
C HIS A 76 -6.48 -2.30 8.80
N VAL A 77 -5.78 -1.39 9.47
CA VAL A 77 -6.41 -0.39 10.34
C VAL A 77 -7.20 0.61 9.50
N TRP A 78 -6.65 1.00 8.35
CA TRP A 78 -7.35 1.86 7.40
C TRP A 78 -8.66 1.22 6.91
N ASN A 79 -8.63 -0.08 6.63
CA ASN A 79 -9.84 -0.80 6.23
C ASN A 79 -10.91 -0.76 7.31
N ASP A 80 -10.52 -0.92 8.58
CA ASP A 80 -11.45 -0.80 9.70
C ASP A 80 -12.06 0.60 9.76
N TYR A 81 -11.23 1.63 9.56
CA TYR A 81 -11.69 3.02 9.54
C TYR A 81 -12.72 3.25 8.45
N VAL A 82 -12.44 2.87 7.20
CA VAL A 82 -13.35 3.09 6.08
C VAL A 82 -14.61 2.23 6.17
N THR A 83 -14.53 1.06 6.79
CA THR A 83 -15.69 0.20 7.01
C THR A 83 -16.68 0.86 7.94
N ASN A 84 -16.22 1.65 8.90
CA ASN A 84 -17.07 2.37 9.83
C ASN A 84 -17.53 3.73 9.31
N ASP A 85 -17.07 4.15 8.14
CA ASP A 85 -17.46 5.41 7.51
C ASP A 85 -18.35 5.11 6.30
N PRO A 86 -19.66 5.47 6.35
CA PRO A 86 -20.57 5.21 5.24
C PRO A 86 -20.11 5.81 3.90
N LYS A 87 -19.35 6.90 3.95
CA LYS A 87 -18.85 7.57 2.74
C LYS A 87 -17.75 6.78 2.04
N ALA A 88 -17.10 5.87 2.75
CA ALA A 88 -15.96 5.13 2.25
C ALA A 88 -16.28 3.66 1.94
N VAL A 89 -17.51 3.21 2.10
CA VAL A 89 -17.88 1.79 1.92
C VAL A 89 -17.58 1.31 0.50
N SER A 90 -17.90 2.10 -0.51
CA SER A 90 -17.63 1.75 -1.90
C SER A 90 -16.13 1.63 -2.18
N TYR A 91 -15.33 2.46 -1.53
CA TYR A 91 -13.87 2.39 -1.64
C TYR A 91 -13.33 1.07 -1.07
N THR A 92 -13.90 0.61 0.05
CA THR A 92 -13.51 -0.67 0.65
C THR A 92 -13.69 -1.83 -0.33
N HIS A 93 -14.77 -1.85 -1.09
CA HIS A 93 -14.99 -2.87 -2.11
C HIS A 93 -13.93 -2.85 -3.19
N LEU A 94 -13.45 -1.68 -3.57
CA LEU A 94 -12.40 -1.54 -4.58
C LEU A 94 -11.03 -2.02 -4.09
N THR A 95 -10.82 -2.11 -2.79
CA THR A 95 -9.53 -2.50 -2.22
C THR A 95 -9.34 -4.01 -2.12
N LEU A 96 -10.39 -4.80 -2.28
CA LEU A 96 -10.29 -6.25 -2.37
C LEU A 96 -9.96 -6.62 -3.82
N PRO A 97 -9.06 -7.48 -4.12
CA PRO A 97 -8.16 -8.37 -3.39
C PRO A 97 -6.70 -7.90 -3.37
N THR A 98 -6.42 -6.68 -3.08
CA THR A 98 -5.06 -6.13 -3.08
C THR A 98 -4.35 -6.34 -1.75
N THR A 99 -3.00 -6.41 -1.80
CA THR A 99 -2.14 -6.47 -0.62
C THR A 99 -1.22 -5.25 -0.66
N PRO A 100 -1.59 -4.13 -0.06
CA PRO A 100 -0.79 -2.91 -0.11
C PRO A 100 0.23 -2.83 1.03
N TYR A 101 1.32 -2.13 0.76
CA TYR A 101 2.35 -1.80 1.72
C TYR A 101 2.81 -0.37 1.55
#